data_216a50aa5ba1bcac66d5cff85313327d
#
_entry.id   216a50aa5ba1bcac66d5cff85313327d
#
_cell.length_a   1.000
_cell.length_b   1.000
_cell.length_c   1.000
_cell.angle_alpha   90.00
_cell.angle_beta   90.00
_cell.angle_gamma   90.00
#
_symmetry.space_group_name_H-M   'P 1'
#
loop_
_entity.id
_entity.type
_entity.pdbx_description
1 polymer ?
#
loop_
_entity_poly.entity_id
_entity_poly.type
_entity_poly.pdbx_seq_one_letter_code
_entity_poly.pdbx_strand_id
1 'polypeptide(L)'
;QVNVGGRRGGGMGGQSTIDYEIYGYDFTETDSVAQRLSRVLENINGTADIMISRSDYQPEYQVDFDREKLAIYGLNLQTAATYLRNRINGSISSQFREDGEEYDIKVMYAPEHRNTISDIENILIYNNAGQGVRVKDVGTVVERFTPPTIERKDRERIITVSTVVQGVPMSDVVTASQAEIDKMDIPVGINIELAGSYEDQRDSFSDLLTLAVLIVILVYIVMAAQFESYTYPAIIMTSLMFAFSGVFIILYLTNNTLNVMSMIGAIMLIGIVVKNGIVLIDYITLNRERGMSIRNAVILGGKSRLRPVVMTTLTTILGMVPMAVG
;
A
#
# COMPACT_ATOMS: atom_id res chain seq x y z
N GLN A 1 6.66 22.98 7.29
CA GLN A 1 6.80 21.61 7.80
C GLN A 1 6.62 20.67 6.62
N VAL A 2 7.72 20.06 6.20
CA VAL A 2 7.67 18.96 5.23
C VAL A 2 7.10 17.78 5.99
N ASN A 3 5.82 17.51 5.80
CA ASN A 3 5.22 16.27 6.27
C ASN A 3 5.66 15.17 5.29
N VAL A 4 6.66 14.42 5.67
CA VAL A 4 7.02 13.18 4.99
C VAL A 4 5.84 12.26 5.26
N GLY A 5 4.96 12.14 4.27
CA GLY A 5 3.76 11.32 4.33
C GLY A 5 4.13 9.87 4.60
N GLY A 6 4.09 9.52 5.89
CA GLY A 6 4.02 8.13 6.27
C GLY A 6 2.75 7.55 5.65
N ARG A 7 2.90 6.43 4.96
CA ARG A 7 1.83 5.56 4.50
C ARG A 7 0.71 5.51 5.54
N ARG A 8 -0.34 6.29 5.35
CA ARG A 8 -1.63 6.01 5.97
C ARG A 8 -2.31 4.93 5.12
N GLY A 9 -1.82 3.72 5.23
CA GLY A 9 -2.67 2.57 5.07
C GLY A 9 -3.70 2.64 6.18
N GLY A 10 -4.81 3.32 5.91
CA GLY A 10 -5.97 3.31 6.78
C GLY A 10 -6.48 1.88 6.79
N GLY A 11 -6.24 1.18 7.90
CA GLY A 11 -6.78 -0.15 8.13
C GLY A 11 -8.30 -0.09 8.15
N MET A 12 -8.89 -0.40 7.02
CA MET A 12 -10.15 -1.13 6.96
C MET A 12 -9.76 -2.57 6.74
N GLY A 13 -10.08 -3.43 7.69
CA GLY A 13 -9.57 -4.77 7.82
C GLY A 13 -9.54 -5.56 6.52
N GLY A 14 -8.36 -6.01 6.12
CA GLY A 14 -8.16 -7.16 5.24
C GLY A 14 -8.67 -7.08 3.80
N GLN A 15 -9.15 -5.94 3.31
CA GLN A 15 -9.63 -5.79 1.94
C GLN A 15 -8.46 -5.47 1.00
N SER A 16 -8.34 -6.26 -0.06
CA SER A 16 -7.34 -6.02 -1.10
C SER A 16 -7.76 -4.82 -1.95
N THR A 17 -6.92 -3.79 -2.01
CA THR A 17 -7.13 -2.60 -2.82
C THR A 17 -6.21 -2.57 -4.03
N ILE A 18 -6.70 -2.06 -5.14
CA ILE A 18 -5.89 -1.70 -6.31
C ILE A 18 -5.90 -0.18 -6.42
N ASP A 19 -4.73 0.39 -6.53
CA ASP A 19 -4.54 1.82 -6.70
C ASP A 19 -4.01 2.09 -8.10
N TYR A 20 -4.62 3.06 -8.79
CA TYR A 20 -4.19 3.55 -10.09
C TYR A 20 -3.66 4.96 -9.87
N GLU A 21 -2.35 5.14 -10.01
CA GLU A 21 -1.69 6.43 -9.90
C GLU A 21 -1.63 7.09 -11.27
N ILE A 22 -2.27 8.24 -11.38
CA ILE A 22 -2.31 9.05 -12.61
C ILE A 22 -1.33 10.18 -12.44
N TYR A 23 -0.24 10.14 -13.19
CA TYR A 23 0.81 11.14 -13.22
C TYR A 23 0.49 12.19 -14.28
N GLY A 24 0.58 13.47 -13.93
CA GLY A 24 0.37 14.54 -14.89
C GLY A 24 0.53 15.92 -14.26
N TYR A 25 0.92 16.89 -15.08
CA TYR A 25 1.21 18.24 -14.63
C TYR A 25 -0.04 19.14 -14.60
N ASP A 26 -0.92 18.95 -15.59
CA ASP A 26 -2.18 19.70 -15.69
C ASP A 26 -3.26 19.05 -14.83
N PHE A 27 -3.81 19.84 -13.90
CA PHE A 27 -4.83 19.38 -12.97
C PHE A 27 -6.16 19.04 -13.64
N THR A 28 -6.55 19.78 -14.67
CA THR A 28 -7.85 19.63 -15.33
C THR A 28 -7.85 18.36 -16.17
N GLU A 29 -6.76 18.13 -16.89
CA GLU A 29 -6.61 16.93 -17.72
C GLU A 29 -6.49 15.67 -16.88
N THR A 30 -5.64 15.68 -15.83
CA THR A 30 -5.49 14.53 -14.92
C THR A 30 -6.79 14.21 -14.19
N ASP A 31 -7.55 15.21 -13.76
CA ASP A 31 -8.85 15.02 -13.13
C ASP A 31 -9.87 14.39 -14.10
N SER A 32 -9.92 14.88 -15.35
CA SER A 32 -10.78 14.29 -16.37
C SER A 32 -10.45 12.83 -16.67
N VAL A 33 -9.16 12.46 -16.65
CA VAL A 33 -8.71 11.08 -16.81
C VAL A 33 -9.10 10.23 -15.59
N ALA A 34 -8.93 10.75 -14.37
CA ALA A 34 -9.31 10.07 -13.14
C ALA A 34 -10.82 9.78 -13.10
N GLN A 35 -11.64 10.73 -13.48
CA GLN A 35 -13.10 10.54 -13.55
C GLN A 35 -13.53 9.56 -14.65
N ARG A 36 -12.82 9.53 -15.79
CA ARG A 36 -13.07 8.51 -16.83
C ARG A 36 -12.68 7.13 -16.35
N LEU A 37 -11.52 7.01 -15.72
CA LEU A 37 -11.04 5.76 -15.14
C LEU A 37 -11.99 5.24 -14.05
N SER A 38 -12.47 6.09 -13.16
CA SER A 38 -13.46 5.73 -12.13
C SER A 38 -14.71 5.10 -12.78
N ARG A 39 -15.26 5.73 -13.83
CA ARG A 39 -16.42 5.19 -14.56
C ARG A 39 -16.15 3.86 -15.27
N VAL A 40 -14.94 3.67 -15.77
CA VAL A 40 -14.51 2.39 -16.35
C VAL A 40 -14.46 1.32 -15.29
N LEU A 41 -13.85 1.62 -14.13
CA LEU A 41 -13.74 0.70 -13.02
C LEU A 41 -15.11 0.29 -12.45
N GLU A 42 -16.09 1.20 -12.41
CA GLU A 42 -17.47 0.90 -11.98
C GLU A 42 -18.15 -0.22 -12.81
N ASN A 43 -17.72 -0.40 -14.05
CA ASN A 43 -18.29 -1.41 -14.95
C ASN A 43 -17.52 -2.73 -14.93
N ILE A 44 -16.42 -2.85 -14.17
CA ILE A 44 -15.62 -4.07 -14.07
C ILE A 44 -16.19 -4.92 -12.93
N ASN A 45 -16.39 -6.20 -13.21
CA ASN A 45 -16.89 -7.13 -12.20
C ASN A 45 -15.82 -7.34 -11.10
N GLY A 46 -16.21 -7.20 -9.85
CA GLY A 46 -15.35 -7.41 -8.69
C GLY A 46 -14.70 -6.12 -8.14
N THR A 47 -14.99 -4.96 -8.72
CA THR A 47 -14.62 -3.66 -8.15
C THR A 47 -15.73 -3.12 -7.25
N ALA A 48 -15.36 -2.51 -6.15
CA ALA A 48 -16.27 -1.84 -5.22
C ALA A 48 -15.57 -0.62 -4.60
N ASP A 49 -16.36 0.31 -4.04
CA ASP A 49 -15.89 1.46 -3.28
C ASP A 49 -14.77 2.24 -4.01
N ILE A 50 -15.06 2.70 -5.22
CA ILE A 50 -14.10 3.46 -6.01
C ILE A 50 -13.96 4.87 -5.41
N MET A 51 -12.74 5.24 -5.08
CA MET A 51 -12.38 6.54 -4.49
C MET A 51 -11.32 7.23 -5.33
N ILE A 52 -11.50 8.53 -5.55
CA ILE A 52 -10.48 9.39 -6.14
C ILE A 52 -9.83 10.19 -5.01
N SER A 53 -8.49 10.20 -4.93
CA SER A 53 -7.76 10.86 -3.84
C SER A 53 -7.94 12.37 -3.81
N ARG A 54 -8.25 12.96 -4.96
CA ARG A 54 -8.59 14.37 -5.05
C ARG A 54 -10.06 14.57 -4.70
N SER A 55 -10.32 15.31 -3.62
CA SER A 55 -11.65 15.84 -3.36
C SER A 55 -12.00 16.96 -4.34
N ASP A 56 -13.31 17.16 -4.54
CA ASP A 56 -13.82 18.26 -5.38
C ASP A 56 -13.20 19.60 -5.00
N TYR A 57 -13.08 20.46 -6.02
CA TYR A 57 -12.64 21.84 -5.80
C TYR A 57 -13.55 22.50 -4.76
N GLN A 58 -12.96 22.91 -3.65
CA GLN A 58 -13.69 23.62 -2.61
C GLN A 58 -13.62 25.13 -2.85
N PRO A 59 -14.73 25.86 -2.68
CA PRO A 59 -14.69 27.31 -2.73
C PRO A 59 -13.86 27.84 -1.56
N GLU A 60 -12.91 28.68 -1.86
CA GLU A 60 -12.00 29.30 -0.90
C GLU A 60 -12.05 30.81 -1.05
N TYR A 61 -12.20 31.52 0.05
CA TYR A 61 -12.14 32.99 0.03
C TYR A 61 -10.70 33.44 0.22
N GLN A 62 -10.12 34.01 -0.84
CA GLN A 62 -8.80 34.63 -0.80
C GLN A 62 -8.93 36.12 -0.55
N VAL A 63 -8.19 36.62 0.41
CA VAL A 63 -8.10 38.07 0.70
C VAL A 63 -6.76 38.59 0.24
N ASP A 64 -6.78 39.40 -0.81
CA ASP A 64 -5.60 40.08 -1.37
C ASP A 64 -5.48 41.48 -0.76
N PHE A 65 -4.54 41.63 0.15
CA PHE A 65 -4.27 42.90 0.82
C PHE A 65 -3.37 43.80 0.00
N ASP A 66 -3.76 45.09 -0.12
CA ASP A 66 -2.97 46.12 -0.73
C ASP A 66 -1.99 46.70 0.31
N ARG A 67 -0.69 46.52 0.08
CA ARG A 67 0.37 46.93 1.01
C ARG A 67 0.45 48.43 1.17
N GLU A 68 0.17 49.22 0.14
CA GLU A 68 0.20 50.68 0.19
C GLU A 68 -0.95 51.20 1.04
N LYS A 69 -2.15 50.68 0.84
CA LYS A 69 -3.30 51.05 1.66
C LYS A 69 -3.12 50.62 3.12
N LEU A 70 -2.58 49.41 3.38
CA LEU A 70 -2.26 49.00 4.75
C LEU A 70 -1.31 50.01 5.42
N ALA A 71 -0.25 50.45 4.72
CA ALA A 71 0.70 51.41 5.27
C ALA A 71 0.08 52.76 5.59
N ILE A 72 -0.84 53.29 4.75
CA ILE A 72 -1.58 54.52 4.98
C ILE A 72 -2.36 54.47 6.31
N TYR A 73 -2.96 53.32 6.62
CA TYR A 73 -3.71 53.11 7.87
C TYR A 73 -2.84 52.66 9.06
N GLY A 74 -1.51 52.61 8.91
CA GLY A 74 -0.58 52.20 9.97
C GLY A 74 -0.68 50.70 10.30
N LEU A 75 -1.10 49.87 9.31
CA LEU A 75 -1.17 48.44 9.41
C LEU A 75 -0.05 47.79 8.58
N ASN A 76 0.38 46.59 8.98
CA ASN A 76 1.22 45.74 8.14
C ASN A 76 0.47 44.46 7.77
N LEU A 77 0.96 43.78 6.72
CA LEU A 77 0.33 42.55 6.19
C LEU A 77 0.19 41.46 7.26
N GLN A 78 1.24 41.27 8.07
CA GLN A 78 1.24 40.21 9.11
C GLN A 78 0.16 40.48 10.17
N THR A 79 0.04 41.73 10.63
CA THR A 79 -0.98 42.13 11.61
C THR A 79 -2.38 41.96 11.03
N ALA A 80 -2.62 42.43 9.79
CA ALA A 80 -3.90 42.34 9.13
C ALA A 80 -4.32 40.89 8.92
N ALA A 81 -3.42 40.03 8.39
CA ALA A 81 -3.68 38.64 8.17
C ALA A 81 -3.94 37.87 9.49
N THR A 82 -3.15 38.15 10.53
CA THR A 82 -3.34 37.50 11.85
C THR A 82 -4.67 37.90 12.47
N TYR A 83 -5.03 39.18 12.35
CA TYR A 83 -6.30 39.67 12.87
C TYR A 83 -7.50 39.00 12.18
N LEU A 84 -7.47 38.95 10.85
CA LEU A 84 -8.51 38.31 10.05
C LEU A 84 -8.62 36.83 10.38
N ARG A 85 -7.50 36.10 10.41
CA ARG A 85 -7.48 34.67 10.76
C ARG A 85 -8.06 34.42 12.13
N ASN A 86 -7.73 35.23 13.14
CA ASN A 86 -8.24 35.06 14.50
C ASN A 86 -9.75 35.33 14.60
N ARG A 87 -10.30 36.20 13.74
CA ARG A 87 -11.73 36.49 13.71
C ARG A 87 -12.53 35.41 13.02
N ILE A 88 -11.98 34.82 11.93
CA ILE A 88 -12.66 33.78 11.14
C ILE A 88 -12.43 32.40 11.77
N ASN A 89 -11.19 32.02 12.02
CA ASN A 89 -10.84 30.68 12.51
C ASN A 89 -10.85 30.59 14.04
N GLY A 90 -10.84 31.73 14.71
CA GLY A 90 -10.78 31.85 16.15
C GLY A 90 -9.36 31.80 16.71
N SER A 91 -9.25 32.31 17.93
CA SER A 91 -8.04 32.22 18.75
C SER A 91 -8.39 31.64 20.12
N ILE A 92 -7.51 30.81 20.67
CA ILE A 92 -7.62 30.33 22.04
C ILE A 92 -7.26 31.49 22.96
N SER A 93 -8.24 31.97 23.72
CA SER A 93 -8.10 33.14 24.59
C SER A 93 -7.66 32.77 26.00
N SER A 94 -8.17 31.68 26.54
CA SER A 94 -7.88 31.12 27.86
C SER A 94 -8.29 29.65 27.91
N GLN A 95 -7.99 29.01 29.04
CA GLN A 95 -8.42 27.64 29.31
C GLN A 95 -9.34 27.63 30.51
N PHE A 96 -10.43 26.90 30.42
CA PHE A 96 -11.32 26.61 31.53
C PHE A 96 -10.89 25.28 32.15
N ARG A 97 -10.73 25.26 33.48
CA ARG A 97 -10.35 24.07 34.25
C ARG A 97 -11.48 23.60 35.10
N GLU A 98 -11.88 22.35 34.94
CA GLU A 98 -12.93 21.69 35.73
C GLU A 98 -12.53 20.22 35.92
N ASP A 99 -12.68 19.71 37.15
CA ASP A 99 -12.42 18.32 37.54
C ASP A 99 -11.03 17.75 37.10
N GLY A 100 -10.02 18.63 37.01
CA GLY A 100 -8.66 18.24 36.61
C GLY A 100 -8.43 18.20 35.10
N GLU A 101 -9.42 18.53 34.29
CA GLU A 101 -9.33 18.66 32.84
C GLU A 101 -9.27 20.13 32.41
N GLU A 102 -8.60 20.40 31.29
CA GLU A 102 -8.44 21.75 30.73
C GLU A 102 -9.18 21.83 29.38
N TYR A 103 -10.08 22.79 29.26
CA TYR A 103 -10.88 23.06 28.06
C TYR A 103 -10.47 24.40 27.44
N ASP A 104 -10.11 24.38 26.15
CA ASP A 104 -9.74 25.60 25.45
C ASP A 104 -10.96 26.49 25.17
N ILE A 105 -10.91 27.74 25.62
CA ILE A 105 -11.90 28.75 25.27
C ILE A 105 -11.49 29.44 23.99
N LYS A 106 -12.17 29.08 22.90
CA LYS A 106 -11.94 29.61 21.56
C LYS A 106 -12.89 30.76 21.25
N VAL A 107 -12.32 31.94 20.94
CA VAL A 107 -13.09 33.15 20.59
C VAL A 107 -13.02 33.39 19.09
N MET A 108 -14.18 33.47 18.45
CA MET A 108 -14.31 33.74 17.00
C MET A 108 -15.61 34.49 16.72
N TYR A 109 -15.77 35.02 15.50
CA TYR A 109 -17.05 35.57 15.09
C TYR A 109 -18.12 34.48 14.96
N ALA A 110 -19.37 34.83 15.28
CA ALA A 110 -20.50 33.93 15.08
C ALA A 110 -20.67 33.60 13.59
N PRO A 111 -21.19 32.40 13.24
CA PRO A 111 -21.31 31.96 11.84
C PRO A 111 -22.00 32.96 10.92
N GLU A 112 -23.04 33.64 11.41
CA GLU A 112 -23.79 34.66 10.67
C GLU A 112 -22.98 35.88 10.25
N HIS A 113 -21.78 36.08 10.81
CA HIS A 113 -20.89 37.21 10.52
C HIS A 113 -19.59 36.82 9.79
N ARG A 114 -19.53 35.61 9.23
CA ARG A 114 -18.34 35.11 8.51
C ARG A 114 -18.63 34.15 7.35
N ASN A 115 -19.88 34.08 6.90
CA ASN A 115 -20.28 33.10 5.87
C ASN A 115 -20.29 33.67 4.46
N THR A 116 -20.35 34.98 4.30
CA THR A 116 -20.40 35.62 2.98
C THR A 116 -19.19 36.50 2.73
N ILE A 117 -18.92 36.78 1.44
CA ILE A 117 -17.88 37.73 1.03
C ILE A 117 -18.08 39.07 1.73
N SER A 118 -19.33 39.55 1.75
CA SER A 118 -19.70 40.82 2.38
C SER A 118 -19.39 40.85 3.88
N ASP A 119 -19.57 39.72 4.58
CA ASP A 119 -19.21 39.65 6.01
C ASP A 119 -17.71 39.80 6.20
N ILE A 120 -16.91 39.09 5.38
CA ILE A 120 -15.44 39.18 5.44
C ILE A 120 -14.95 40.56 5.10
N GLU A 121 -15.51 41.22 4.08
CA GLU A 121 -15.18 42.60 3.66
C GLU A 121 -15.44 43.65 4.75
N ASN A 122 -16.46 43.40 5.57
CA ASN A 122 -16.85 44.32 6.65
C ASN A 122 -16.16 44.03 7.99
N ILE A 123 -15.31 43.01 8.10
CA ILE A 123 -14.50 42.77 9.31
C ILE A 123 -13.60 43.98 9.60
N LEU A 124 -13.62 44.44 10.84
CA LEU A 124 -12.79 45.54 11.31
C LEU A 124 -11.44 45.01 11.79
N ILE A 125 -10.37 45.56 11.25
CA ILE A 125 -8.99 45.39 11.69
C ILE A 125 -8.56 46.64 12.44
N TYR A 126 -8.04 46.52 13.64
CA TYR A 126 -7.63 47.67 14.44
C TYR A 126 -6.11 47.89 14.31
N ASN A 127 -5.73 49.14 14.05
CA ASN A 127 -4.32 49.54 14.09
C ASN A 127 -3.84 49.79 15.52
N ASN A 128 -2.56 50.09 15.68
CA ASN A 128 -1.95 50.38 17.00
C ASN A 128 -2.51 51.63 17.67
N ALA A 129 -3.15 52.52 16.93
CA ALA A 129 -3.82 53.73 17.44
C ALA A 129 -5.29 53.48 17.84
N GLY A 130 -5.79 52.23 17.72
CA GLY A 130 -7.16 51.86 18.03
C GLY A 130 -8.17 52.22 16.95
N GLN A 131 -7.73 52.68 15.77
CA GLN A 131 -8.62 52.96 14.65
C GLN A 131 -9.01 51.66 13.92
N GLY A 132 -10.31 51.44 13.76
CA GLY A 132 -10.86 50.33 13.02
C GLY A 132 -10.92 50.62 11.52
N VAL A 133 -10.31 49.73 10.72
CA VAL A 133 -10.29 49.76 9.24
C VAL A 133 -10.96 48.51 8.71
N ARG A 134 -11.86 48.62 7.75
CA ARG A 134 -12.52 47.45 7.15
C ARG A 134 -11.61 46.76 6.18
N VAL A 135 -11.77 45.44 6.04
CA VAL A 135 -10.98 44.62 5.08
C VAL A 135 -11.12 45.18 3.67
N LYS A 136 -12.33 45.57 3.23
CA LYS A 136 -12.59 46.15 1.90
C LYS A 136 -11.85 47.46 1.62
N ASP A 137 -11.46 48.19 2.64
CA ASP A 137 -10.72 49.47 2.50
C ASP A 137 -9.24 49.24 2.20
N VAL A 138 -8.72 48.05 2.57
CA VAL A 138 -7.29 47.70 2.50
C VAL A 138 -7.01 46.45 1.67
N GLY A 139 -8.04 45.82 1.10
CA GLY A 139 -7.90 44.64 0.30
C GLY A 139 -9.17 44.27 -0.49
N THR A 140 -9.08 43.22 -1.28
CA THR A 140 -10.20 42.64 -2.03
C THR A 140 -10.41 41.20 -1.64
N VAL A 141 -11.67 40.77 -1.52
CA VAL A 141 -12.04 39.39 -1.22
C VAL A 141 -12.52 38.73 -2.52
N VAL A 142 -11.89 37.66 -2.93
CA VAL A 142 -12.23 36.91 -4.15
C VAL A 142 -12.52 35.47 -3.79
N GLU A 143 -13.57 34.92 -4.40
CA GLU A 143 -13.81 33.49 -4.33
C GLU A 143 -12.96 32.78 -5.37
N ARG A 144 -12.24 31.75 -4.94
CA ARG A 144 -11.46 30.87 -5.80
C ARG A 144 -11.78 29.43 -5.51
N PHE A 145 -11.70 28.59 -6.53
CA PHE A 145 -11.79 27.15 -6.39
C PHE A 145 -10.36 26.58 -6.40
N THR A 146 -9.94 26.04 -5.29
CA THR A 146 -8.57 25.50 -5.15
C THR A 146 -8.65 24.04 -4.72
N PRO A 147 -7.89 23.13 -5.32
CA PRO A 147 -7.84 21.76 -4.85
C PRO A 147 -7.23 21.74 -3.44
N PRO A 148 -7.89 21.10 -2.46
CA PRO A 148 -7.46 21.16 -1.06
C PRO A 148 -6.13 20.48 -0.81
N THR A 149 -5.78 19.45 -1.60
CA THR A 149 -4.56 18.67 -1.45
C THR A 149 -3.91 18.41 -2.80
N ILE A 150 -2.60 18.60 -2.87
CA ILE A 150 -1.78 18.23 -4.04
C ILE A 150 -0.85 17.10 -3.60
N GLU A 151 -1.15 15.88 -4.03
CA GLU A 151 -0.31 14.73 -3.78
C GLU A 151 0.85 14.67 -4.78
N ARG A 152 2.01 14.23 -4.29
CA ARG A 152 3.20 14.02 -5.11
C ARG A 152 3.90 12.73 -4.73
N LYS A 153 4.28 11.96 -5.76
CA LYS A 153 5.16 10.80 -5.65
C LYS A 153 6.33 11.03 -6.61
N ASP A 154 7.55 10.77 -6.15
CA ASP A 154 8.78 10.95 -6.93
C ASP A 154 8.95 12.35 -7.57
N ARG A 155 8.46 13.40 -6.89
CA ARG A 155 8.42 14.81 -7.31
C ARG A 155 7.40 15.15 -8.39
N GLU A 156 6.68 14.19 -8.93
CA GLU A 156 5.58 14.38 -9.88
C GLU A 156 4.24 14.50 -9.15
N ARG A 157 3.28 15.17 -9.76
CA ARG A 157 1.93 15.28 -9.23
C ARG A 157 1.16 14.02 -9.59
N ILE A 158 0.42 13.50 -8.63
CA ILE A 158 -0.41 12.31 -8.82
C ILE A 158 -1.85 12.56 -8.39
N ILE A 159 -2.76 11.82 -9.04
CA ILE A 159 -4.09 11.55 -8.55
C ILE A 159 -4.22 10.03 -8.44
N THR A 160 -4.63 9.53 -7.29
CA THR A 160 -4.84 8.11 -7.08
C THR A 160 -6.32 7.77 -7.19
N VAL A 161 -6.64 6.78 -8.01
CA VAL A 161 -7.98 6.17 -8.08
C VAL A 161 -7.86 4.79 -7.44
N SER A 162 -8.48 4.63 -6.28
CA SER A 162 -8.46 3.39 -5.51
C SER A 162 -9.74 2.61 -5.67
N THR A 163 -9.66 1.30 -5.78
CA THR A 163 -10.82 0.41 -5.75
C THR A 163 -10.58 -0.79 -4.83
N VAL A 164 -11.62 -1.24 -4.17
CA VAL A 164 -11.61 -2.47 -3.36
C VAL A 164 -11.99 -3.64 -4.24
N VAL A 165 -11.25 -4.75 -4.15
CA VAL A 165 -11.54 -5.98 -4.90
C VAL A 165 -12.36 -6.92 -4.04
N GLN A 166 -13.51 -7.39 -4.57
CA GLN A 166 -14.42 -8.29 -3.87
C GLN A 166 -14.86 -9.45 -4.78
N GLY A 167 -14.78 -10.67 -4.23
CA GLY A 167 -15.37 -11.86 -4.84
C GLY A 167 -14.65 -12.45 -6.06
N VAL A 168 -13.60 -11.79 -6.57
CA VAL A 168 -12.79 -12.25 -7.69
C VAL A 168 -11.30 -12.09 -7.39
N PRO A 169 -10.41 -12.81 -8.08
CA PRO A 169 -8.97 -12.61 -7.95
C PRO A 169 -8.56 -11.19 -8.40
N MET A 170 -7.63 -10.58 -7.67
CA MET A 170 -7.11 -9.24 -8.01
C MET A 170 -6.49 -9.18 -9.41
N SER A 171 -5.82 -10.26 -9.84
CA SER A 171 -5.24 -10.39 -11.18
C SER A 171 -6.26 -10.24 -12.31
N ASP A 172 -7.48 -10.72 -12.10
CA ASP A 172 -8.54 -10.68 -13.10
C ASP A 172 -9.07 -9.25 -13.26
N VAL A 173 -9.25 -8.54 -12.14
CA VAL A 173 -9.62 -7.12 -12.12
C VAL A 173 -8.54 -6.28 -12.80
N VAL A 174 -7.25 -6.53 -12.48
CA VAL A 174 -6.13 -5.81 -13.11
C VAL A 174 -6.09 -6.06 -14.61
N THR A 175 -6.26 -7.31 -15.04
CA THR A 175 -6.25 -7.65 -16.47
C THR A 175 -7.41 -6.98 -17.21
N ALA A 176 -8.60 -6.99 -16.63
CA ALA A 176 -9.78 -6.34 -17.20
C ALA A 176 -9.62 -4.81 -17.24
N SER A 177 -9.13 -4.21 -16.16
CA SER A 177 -8.92 -2.76 -16.11
C SER A 177 -7.83 -2.29 -17.08
N GLN A 178 -6.73 -3.04 -17.19
CA GLN A 178 -5.67 -2.71 -18.14
C GLN A 178 -6.16 -2.75 -19.59
N ALA A 179 -6.96 -3.75 -19.95
CA ALA A 179 -7.56 -3.85 -21.29
C ALA A 179 -8.50 -2.69 -21.61
N GLU A 180 -9.16 -2.09 -20.62
CA GLU A 180 -9.99 -0.90 -20.80
C GLU A 180 -9.15 0.40 -20.79
N ILE A 181 -8.13 0.49 -19.95
CA ILE A 181 -7.18 1.61 -19.93
C ILE A 181 -6.47 1.75 -21.27
N ASP A 182 -6.05 0.64 -21.89
CA ASP A 182 -5.38 0.62 -23.19
C ASP A 182 -6.28 1.14 -24.35
N LYS A 183 -7.60 1.14 -24.16
CA LYS A 183 -8.58 1.70 -25.12
C LYS A 183 -8.90 3.17 -24.86
N MET A 184 -8.50 3.69 -23.66
CA MET A 184 -8.77 5.08 -23.31
C MET A 184 -7.87 6.02 -24.11
N ASP A 185 -8.46 7.10 -24.60
CA ASP A 185 -7.69 8.21 -25.17
C ASP A 185 -7.05 9.02 -24.02
N ILE A 186 -5.78 8.74 -23.75
CA ILE A 186 -5.01 9.39 -22.69
C ILE A 186 -4.20 10.53 -23.31
N PRO A 187 -4.35 11.78 -22.82
CA PRO A 187 -3.58 12.91 -23.33
C PRO A 187 -2.07 12.71 -23.18
N VAL A 188 -1.31 13.31 -24.09
CA VAL A 188 0.16 13.26 -24.06
C VAL A 188 0.68 13.93 -22.78
N GLY A 189 1.51 13.21 -22.02
CA GLY A 189 2.07 13.71 -20.75
C GLY A 189 1.31 13.23 -19.50
N ILE A 190 0.29 12.40 -19.68
CA ILE A 190 -0.36 11.68 -18.57
C ILE A 190 0.03 10.21 -18.64
N ASN A 191 0.46 9.64 -17.51
CA ASN A 191 0.78 8.22 -17.35
C ASN A 191 -0.11 7.63 -16.25
N ILE A 192 -0.59 6.40 -16.45
CA ILE A 192 -1.36 5.65 -15.45
C ILE A 192 -0.53 4.43 -15.05
N GLU A 193 -0.21 4.33 -13.77
CA GLU A 193 0.54 3.22 -13.21
C GLU A 193 -0.28 2.48 -12.17
N LEU A 194 -0.12 1.16 -12.16
CA LEU A 194 -0.69 0.31 -11.12
C LEU A 194 0.18 0.39 -9.87
N ALA A 195 -0.45 0.63 -8.74
CA ALA A 195 0.20 0.79 -7.45
C ALA A 195 -0.57 0.08 -6.32
N GLY A 196 -0.18 0.34 -5.08
CA GLY A 196 -0.84 -0.18 -3.90
C GLY A 196 -0.57 -1.66 -3.65
N SER A 197 -1.56 -2.36 -3.12
CA SER A 197 -1.40 -3.77 -2.71
C SER A 197 -1.02 -4.70 -3.85
N TYR A 198 -1.40 -4.37 -5.09
CA TYR A 198 -1.05 -5.16 -6.26
C TYR A 198 0.45 -5.03 -6.62
N GLU A 199 0.98 -3.80 -6.62
CA GLU A 199 2.41 -3.54 -6.83
C GLU A 199 3.24 -4.24 -5.75
N ASP A 200 2.89 -4.02 -4.47
CA ASP A 200 3.55 -4.65 -3.32
C ASP A 200 3.52 -6.19 -3.43
N GLN A 201 2.41 -6.77 -3.89
CA GLN A 201 2.29 -8.21 -4.10
C GLN A 201 3.18 -8.69 -5.24
N ARG A 202 3.19 -8.01 -6.38
CA ARG A 202 4.00 -8.35 -7.55
C ARG A 202 5.50 -8.30 -7.22
N ASP A 203 5.94 -7.25 -6.54
CA ASP A 203 7.33 -7.09 -6.13
C ASP A 203 7.74 -8.16 -5.13
N SER A 204 6.89 -8.44 -4.15
CA SER A 204 7.10 -9.54 -3.19
C SER A 204 7.21 -10.89 -3.89
N PHE A 205 6.40 -11.14 -4.92
CA PHE A 205 6.52 -12.38 -5.72
C PHE A 205 7.85 -12.48 -6.46
N SER A 206 8.29 -11.40 -7.08
CA SER A 206 9.58 -11.35 -7.79
C SER A 206 10.75 -11.60 -6.83
N ASP A 207 10.74 -10.97 -5.68
CA ASP A 207 11.76 -11.14 -4.64
C ASP A 207 11.77 -12.54 -4.07
N LEU A 208 10.59 -13.10 -3.75
CA LEU A 208 10.47 -14.47 -3.25
C LEU A 208 10.89 -15.52 -4.29
N LEU A 209 10.59 -15.29 -5.58
CA LEU A 209 11.04 -16.18 -6.64
C LEU A 209 12.57 -16.16 -6.76
N THR A 210 13.17 -14.99 -6.72
CA THR A 210 14.64 -14.82 -6.73
C THR A 210 15.27 -15.51 -5.52
N LEU A 211 14.70 -15.32 -4.33
CA LEU A 211 15.11 -16.02 -3.09
C LEU A 211 14.96 -17.54 -3.22
N ALA A 212 13.86 -18.05 -3.77
CA ALA A 212 13.64 -19.47 -3.94
C ALA A 212 14.71 -20.09 -4.84
N VAL A 213 15.04 -19.45 -5.96
CA VAL A 213 16.12 -19.89 -6.85
C VAL A 213 17.47 -19.88 -6.14
N LEU A 214 17.78 -18.81 -5.40
CA LEU A 214 19.02 -18.72 -4.63
C LEU A 214 19.11 -19.82 -3.56
N ILE A 215 18.02 -20.10 -2.84
CA ILE A 215 17.96 -21.17 -1.83
C ILE A 215 18.20 -22.52 -2.48
N VAL A 216 17.59 -22.82 -3.62
CA VAL A 216 17.81 -24.08 -4.34
C VAL A 216 19.28 -24.27 -4.71
N ILE A 217 19.93 -23.22 -5.25
CA ILE A 217 21.35 -23.25 -5.60
C ILE A 217 22.23 -23.44 -4.37
N LEU A 218 21.98 -22.67 -3.31
CA LEU A 218 22.75 -22.80 -2.05
C LEU A 218 22.62 -24.19 -1.43
N VAL A 219 21.39 -24.71 -1.35
CA VAL A 219 21.13 -26.05 -0.84
C VAL A 219 21.84 -27.11 -1.68
N TYR A 220 21.85 -26.97 -3.02
CA TYR A 220 22.59 -27.87 -3.89
C TYR A 220 24.09 -27.84 -3.60
N ILE A 221 24.69 -26.65 -3.49
CA ILE A 221 26.12 -26.49 -3.17
C ILE A 221 26.48 -27.11 -1.84
N VAL A 222 25.70 -26.84 -0.80
CA VAL A 222 25.91 -27.40 0.56
C VAL A 222 25.81 -28.91 0.54
N MET A 223 24.82 -29.48 -0.15
CA MET A 223 24.70 -30.94 -0.29
C MET A 223 25.86 -31.53 -1.10
N ALA A 224 26.31 -30.86 -2.18
CA ALA A 224 27.44 -31.33 -2.97
C ALA A 224 28.73 -31.38 -2.14
N ALA A 225 28.94 -30.39 -1.28
CA ALA A 225 30.05 -30.37 -0.32
C ALA A 225 29.93 -31.48 0.74
N GLN A 226 28.70 -31.72 1.25
CA GLN A 226 28.46 -32.73 2.29
C GLN A 226 28.59 -34.18 1.78
N PHE A 227 28.14 -34.45 0.58
CA PHE A 227 28.21 -35.80 -0.03
C PHE A 227 29.49 -36.05 -0.83
N GLU A 228 30.34 -35.03 -0.98
CA GLU A 228 31.55 -35.09 -1.84
C GLU A 228 31.21 -35.61 -3.27
N SER A 229 30.00 -35.33 -3.74
CA SER A 229 29.44 -35.84 -4.99
C SER A 229 28.40 -34.90 -5.55
N TYR A 230 28.38 -34.72 -6.87
CA TYR A 230 27.35 -33.97 -7.58
C TYR A 230 26.07 -34.78 -7.89
N THR A 231 26.17 -36.12 -7.88
CA THR A 231 25.08 -37.02 -8.27
C THR A 231 24.00 -37.12 -7.19
N TYR A 232 24.38 -37.26 -5.92
CA TYR A 232 23.41 -37.41 -4.83
C TYR A 232 22.56 -36.17 -4.62
N PRO A 233 23.10 -34.94 -4.63
CA PRO A 233 22.29 -33.73 -4.61
C PRO A 233 21.31 -33.64 -5.77
N ALA A 234 21.73 -34.00 -6.99
CA ALA A 234 20.84 -33.98 -8.16
C ALA A 234 19.64 -34.94 -8.00
N ILE A 235 19.84 -36.14 -7.41
CA ILE A 235 18.79 -37.08 -7.12
C ILE A 235 17.81 -36.49 -6.07
N ILE A 236 18.32 -35.85 -5.01
CA ILE A 236 17.48 -35.22 -3.99
C ILE A 236 16.66 -34.09 -4.60
N MET A 237 17.27 -33.28 -5.47
CA MET A 237 16.58 -32.16 -6.15
C MET A 237 15.40 -32.60 -7.03
N THR A 238 15.44 -33.81 -7.63
CA THR A 238 14.29 -34.32 -8.37
C THR A 238 13.04 -34.48 -7.48
N SER A 239 13.20 -34.71 -6.18
CA SER A 239 12.07 -34.81 -5.25
C SER A 239 11.33 -33.46 -5.07
N LEU A 240 11.98 -32.33 -5.30
CA LEU A 240 11.36 -30.99 -5.26
C LEU A 240 10.29 -30.83 -6.35
N MET A 241 10.50 -31.42 -7.54
CA MET A 241 9.51 -31.38 -8.62
C MET A 241 8.17 -32.01 -8.18
N PHE A 242 8.25 -33.13 -7.45
CA PHE A 242 7.07 -33.79 -6.89
C PHE A 242 6.45 -32.97 -5.75
N ALA A 243 7.26 -32.32 -4.93
CA ALA A 243 6.77 -31.47 -3.86
C ALA A 243 6.00 -30.26 -4.42
N PHE A 244 6.52 -29.57 -5.43
CA PHE A 244 5.81 -28.46 -6.08
C PHE A 244 4.55 -28.92 -6.79
N SER A 245 4.55 -30.09 -7.45
CA SER A 245 3.32 -30.61 -8.04
C SER A 245 2.23 -30.84 -6.99
N GLY A 246 2.60 -31.28 -5.77
CA GLY A 246 1.68 -31.38 -4.64
C GLY A 246 1.10 -30.04 -4.20
N VAL A 247 1.91 -28.98 -4.17
CA VAL A 247 1.44 -27.60 -3.86
C VAL A 247 0.41 -27.14 -4.89
N PHE A 248 0.68 -27.29 -6.18
CA PHE A 248 -0.27 -26.89 -7.24
C PHE A 248 -1.57 -27.68 -7.19
N ILE A 249 -1.50 -28.99 -6.93
CA ILE A 249 -2.69 -29.83 -6.79
C ILE A 249 -3.58 -29.37 -5.62
N ILE A 250 -2.97 -29.07 -4.46
CA ILE A 250 -3.75 -28.63 -3.29
C ILE A 250 -4.37 -27.24 -3.52
N LEU A 251 -3.63 -26.29 -4.13
CA LEU A 251 -4.16 -24.98 -4.49
C LEU A 251 -5.34 -25.09 -5.45
N TYR A 252 -5.24 -25.97 -6.45
CA TYR A 252 -6.32 -26.23 -7.39
C TYR A 252 -7.55 -26.83 -6.71
N LEU A 253 -7.37 -27.83 -5.83
CA LEU A 253 -8.47 -28.48 -5.10
C LEU A 253 -9.16 -27.56 -4.09
N THR A 254 -8.43 -26.62 -3.49
CA THR A 254 -8.97 -25.65 -2.54
C THR A 254 -9.49 -24.38 -3.21
N ASN A 255 -9.38 -24.29 -4.54
CA ASN A 255 -9.74 -23.11 -5.34
C ASN A 255 -9.07 -21.82 -4.83
N ASN A 256 -7.85 -21.95 -4.29
CA ASN A 256 -7.05 -20.84 -3.84
C ASN A 256 -6.05 -20.40 -4.91
N THR A 257 -5.83 -19.10 -5.03
CA THR A 257 -4.80 -18.53 -5.90
C THR A 257 -3.43 -18.56 -5.22
N LEU A 258 -2.38 -18.60 -6.04
CA LEU A 258 -1.02 -18.45 -5.56
C LEU A 258 -0.84 -17.05 -4.99
N ASN A 259 -0.52 -16.93 -3.71
CA ASN A 259 -0.30 -15.67 -3.00
C ASN A 259 1.05 -15.67 -2.27
N VAL A 260 1.44 -14.52 -1.70
CA VAL A 260 2.73 -14.37 -0.99
C VAL A 260 2.89 -15.41 0.13
N MET A 261 1.82 -15.72 0.87
CA MET A 261 1.85 -16.72 1.94
C MET A 261 2.08 -18.14 1.41
N SER A 262 1.43 -18.50 0.31
CA SER A 262 1.65 -19.81 -0.33
C SER A 262 3.07 -19.95 -0.89
N MET A 263 3.67 -18.84 -1.38
CA MET A 263 5.05 -18.82 -1.86
C MET A 263 6.05 -19.01 -0.70
N ILE A 264 5.83 -18.34 0.44
CA ILE A 264 6.62 -18.57 1.65
C ILE A 264 6.52 -20.03 2.10
N GLY A 265 5.32 -20.59 2.09
CA GLY A 265 5.09 -22.02 2.37
C GLY A 265 5.85 -22.93 1.42
N ALA A 266 5.88 -22.61 0.12
CA ALA A 266 6.62 -23.37 -0.89
C ALA A 266 8.15 -23.32 -0.64
N ILE A 267 8.67 -22.16 -0.24
CA ILE A 267 10.09 -22.01 0.15
C ILE A 267 10.41 -22.86 1.39
N MET A 268 9.57 -22.82 2.41
CA MET A 268 9.74 -23.67 3.59
C MET A 268 9.70 -25.18 3.24
N LEU A 269 8.86 -25.55 2.29
CA LEU A 269 8.75 -26.93 1.82
C LEU A 269 10.06 -27.44 1.21
N ILE A 270 10.83 -26.60 0.50
CA ILE A 270 12.15 -26.95 -0.02
C ILE A 270 13.03 -27.50 1.09
N GLY A 271 13.14 -26.79 2.22
CA GLY A 271 13.96 -27.19 3.36
C GLY A 271 13.52 -28.52 4.00
N ILE A 272 12.20 -28.73 4.12
CA ILE A 272 11.64 -29.96 4.73
C ILE A 272 11.91 -31.18 3.83
N VAL A 273 11.67 -31.04 2.52
CA VAL A 273 11.84 -32.12 1.54
C VAL A 273 13.33 -32.49 1.43
N VAL A 274 14.20 -31.50 1.30
CA VAL A 274 15.64 -31.71 1.20
C VAL A 274 16.18 -32.41 2.45
N LYS A 275 15.81 -31.95 3.65
CA LYS A 275 16.21 -32.61 4.91
C LYS A 275 15.84 -34.09 4.92
N ASN A 276 14.62 -34.43 4.53
CA ASN A 276 14.17 -35.82 4.47
C ASN A 276 14.93 -36.64 3.41
N GLY A 277 15.22 -36.01 2.26
CA GLY A 277 16.04 -36.60 1.21
C GLY A 277 17.47 -36.88 1.63
N ILE A 278 18.12 -35.95 2.32
CA ILE A 278 19.49 -36.11 2.86
C ILE A 278 19.56 -37.33 3.77
N VAL A 279 18.69 -37.42 4.76
CA VAL A 279 18.67 -38.53 5.73
C VAL A 279 18.47 -39.90 5.08
N LEU A 280 17.68 -39.94 4.02
CA LEU A 280 17.43 -41.19 3.27
C LEU A 280 18.64 -41.58 2.42
N ILE A 281 19.19 -40.66 1.65
CA ILE A 281 20.31 -40.93 0.73
C ILE A 281 21.58 -41.24 1.53
N ASP A 282 21.86 -40.53 2.61
CA ASP A 282 22.98 -40.81 3.50
C ASP A 282 22.95 -42.25 4.02
N TYR A 283 21.81 -42.70 4.49
CA TYR A 283 21.68 -44.08 4.97
C TYR A 283 21.80 -45.14 3.84
N ILE A 284 21.33 -44.84 2.65
CA ILE A 284 21.50 -45.72 1.47
C ILE A 284 23.00 -45.80 1.09
N THR A 285 23.70 -44.66 1.10
CA THR A 285 25.14 -44.59 0.79
C THR A 285 25.94 -45.39 1.81
N LEU A 286 25.67 -45.22 3.09
CA LEU A 286 26.31 -45.99 4.18
C LEU A 286 26.13 -47.52 4.00
N ASN A 287 24.95 -47.97 3.59
CA ASN A 287 24.72 -49.42 3.35
C ASN A 287 25.46 -49.92 2.09
N ARG A 288 25.64 -49.05 1.08
CA ARG A 288 26.45 -49.39 -0.09
C ARG A 288 27.93 -49.50 0.26
N GLU A 289 28.47 -48.63 1.08
CA GLU A 289 29.82 -48.70 1.56
C GLU A 289 30.11 -49.99 2.40
N ARG A 290 29.07 -50.49 3.06
CA ARG A 290 29.10 -51.78 3.77
C ARG A 290 29.02 -53.01 2.85
N GLY A 291 29.06 -52.81 1.52
CA GLY A 291 29.09 -53.86 0.52
C GLY A 291 27.71 -54.34 0.06
N MET A 292 26.61 -53.68 0.41
CA MET A 292 25.29 -54.08 -0.08
C MET A 292 25.09 -53.68 -1.55
N SER A 293 24.33 -54.54 -2.29
CA SER A 293 23.89 -54.17 -3.61
C SER A 293 22.96 -52.97 -3.59
N ILE A 294 22.93 -52.16 -4.64
CA ILE A 294 22.11 -50.92 -4.72
C ILE A 294 20.65 -51.22 -4.38
N ARG A 295 20.08 -52.30 -4.96
CA ARG A 295 18.69 -52.70 -4.73
C ARG A 295 18.39 -52.99 -3.25
N ASN A 296 19.25 -53.73 -2.59
CA ASN A 296 19.10 -54.07 -1.18
C ASN A 296 19.32 -52.88 -0.25
N ALA A 297 20.30 -52.02 -0.57
CA ALA A 297 20.55 -50.77 0.17
C ALA A 297 19.34 -49.82 0.12
N VAL A 298 18.73 -49.65 -1.04
CA VAL A 298 17.53 -48.81 -1.21
C VAL A 298 16.32 -49.38 -0.46
N ILE A 299 16.08 -50.71 -0.58
CA ILE A 299 14.97 -51.37 0.14
C ILE A 299 15.14 -51.24 1.66
N LEU A 300 16.34 -51.49 2.16
CA LEU A 300 16.65 -51.42 3.58
C LEU A 300 16.58 -49.98 4.08
N GLY A 301 17.12 -49.02 3.30
CA GLY A 301 17.06 -47.58 3.57
C GLY A 301 15.62 -47.08 3.69
N GLY A 302 14.78 -47.43 2.71
CA GLY A 302 13.36 -47.08 2.74
C GLY A 302 12.63 -47.66 3.95
N LYS A 303 12.80 -48.95 4.22
CA LYS A 303 12.17 -49.59 5.39
C LYS A 303 12.61 -49.01 6.73
N SER A 304 13.88 -48.72 6.89
CA SER A 304 14.43 -48.20 8.16
C SER A 304 14.09 -46.76 8.43
N ARG A 305 14.02 -45.94 7.39
CA ARG A 305 13.80 -44.47 7.48
C ARG A 305 12.33 -44.05 7.31
N LEU A 306 11.46 -44.98 6.84
CA LEU A 306 10.05 -44.64 6.63
C LEU A 306 9.36 -44.12 7.91
N ARG A 307 9.54 -44.82 9.05
CA ARG A 307 8.92 -44.42 10.32
C ARG A 307 9.38 -43.01 10.78
N PRO A 308 10.69 -42.71 10.91
CA PRO A 308 11.15 -41.36 11.29
C PRO A 308 10.67 -40.26 10.33
N VAL A 309 10.71 -40.49 9.01
CA VAL A 309 10.27 -39.53 8.00
C VAL A 309 8.77 -39.24 8.11
N VAL A 310 7.95 -40.29 8.23
CA VAL A 310 6.49 -40.15 8.38
C VAL A 310 6.17 -39.41 9.70
N MET A 311 6.83 -39.76 10.80
CA MET A 311 6.63 -39.06 12.09
C MET A 311 6.96 -37.56 12.00
N THR A 312 8.12 -37.24 11.43
CA THR A 312 8.51 -35.81 11.29
C THR A 312 7.56 -35.05 10.36
N THR A 313 7.15 -35.66 9.26
CA THR A 313 6.22 -35.05 8.31
C THR A 313 4.84 -34.83 8.94
N LEU A 314 4.29 -35.83 9.62
CA LEU A 314 3.00 -35.72 10.32
C LEU A 314 3.05 -34.67 11.44
N THR A 315 4.12 -34.65 12.22
CA THR A 315 4.30 -33.62 13.27
C THR A 315 4.35 -32.21 12.68
N THR A 316 5.04 -32.03 11.55
CA THR A 316 5.12 -30.74 10.87
C THR A 316 3.74 -30.33 10.33
N ILE A 317 3.03 -31.24 9.66
CA ILE A 317 1.69 -30.97 9.14
C ILE A 317 0.73 -30.61 10.27
N LEU A 318 0.67 -31.41 11.34
CA LEU A 318 -0.21 -31.14 12.48
C LEU A 318 0.17 -29.84 13.21
N GLY A 319 1.45 -29.51 13.28
CA GLY A 319 1.91 -28.24 13.85
C GLY A 319 1.54 -27.02 13.04
N MET A 320 1.35 -27.17 11.71
CA MET A 320 0.95 -26.08 10.81
C MET A 320 -0.57 -25.93 10.67
N VAL A 321 -1.36 -26.94 11.04
CA VAL A 321 -2.83 -26.88 10.95
C VAL A 321 -3.43 -25.66 11.67
N PRO A 322 -3.02 -25.29 12.90
CA PRO A 322 -3.59 -24.12 13.55
C PRO A 322 -3.34 -22.82 12.78
N MET A 323 -2.18 -22.68 12.10
CA MET A 323 -1.88 -21.52 11.25
C MET A 323 -2.68 -21.50 9.93
N ALA A 324 -3.15 -22.67 9.48
CA ALA A 324 -3.90 -22.78 8.23
C ALA A 324 -5.40 -22.57 8.43
N VAL A 325 -5.90 -22.75 9.66
CA VAL A 325 -7.36 -22.70 9.99
C VAL A 325 -7.70 -21.43 10.77
N GLY A 326 -6.74 -20.80 11.44
CA GLY A 326 -6.90 -19.54 12.20
C GLY A 326 -6.63 -18.35 11.38
#